data_28d9b267047c4f01a5a636065d9cf2e6
#
_entry.id   28d9b267047c4f01a5a636065d9cf2e6
#
_cell.length_a   1.000
_cell.length_b   1.000
_cell.length_c   1.000
_cell.angle_alpha   90.00
_cell.angle_beta   90.00
_cell.angle_gamma   90.00
#
_symmetry.space_group_name_H-M   'P 1'
#
loop_
_entity.id
_entity.type
_entity.pdbx_description
1 polymer ?
#
loop_
_entity_poly.entity_id
_entity_poly.type
_entity_poly.pdbx_seq_one_letter_code
_entity_poly.pdbx_strand_id
1 'polypeptide(L)'
;MARTAEEWRQRPNLDSNLIVDPRIYTDPEIFREEQERIFDKSWLVACHESEMPEPYDFRTYQHPGGHNIILVRDEDNTINAMLNICPHRGNLLIYEPSGSIKGASPSGGPKRITCLFHAWAFDAKGDCVDIPRCAEGYQERVKKGDYGLRGVKVEVGYGGFVWVNMDENAPSLKEWLGGSLEAIGDTLTEPLEVFHYHRAVIDGNFKMWHDTNSEFYHDYMHYHNRITGMMHPGYWDREYRTFEGGHAQVTDMQLKYESFKGHEKRELGWPGLAPGRWALVDLFPGITFNIRAPSMRLDTAIPLGHNKVLVEFRGLGLKSDTPEERAIRIRDHNSIWGPFGRNLPEDLLGTYGQGLALSDRTDAPYILQARLEGNKIHDEVGMRHFLERWQELVGRDPSDPYHNQPRAAE
;
A
#
# COMPACT_ATOMS: atom_id res chain seq x y z
N MET A 1 6.68 31.52 26.07
CA MET A 1 6.69 32.56 25.02
C MET A 1 6.85 31.83 23.69
N ALA A 2 6.27 32.33 22.59
CA ALA A 2 6.53 31.79 21.28
C ALA A 2 8.02 32.00 20.90
N ARG A 3 8.60 31.10 20.14
CA ARG A 3 9.99 31.19 19.68
C ARG A 3 10.11 32.23 18.58
N THR A 4 11.23 32.94 18.53
CA THR A 4 11.59 33.79 17.37
C THR A 4 11.91 32.93 16.15
N ALA A 5 11.98 33.54 14.96
CA ALA A 5 12.35 32.82 13.74
C ALA A 5 13.76 32.19 13.82
N GLU A 6 14.69 32.87 14.51
CA GLU A 6 16.04 32.35 14.72
C GLU A 6 16.04 31.13 15.67
N GLU A 7 15.34 31.25 16.82
CA GLU A 7 15.19 30.14 17.76
C GLU A 7 14.42 28.97 17.14
N TRP A 8 13.46 29.25 16.24
CA TRP A 8 12.70 28.21 15.53
C TRP A 8 13.59 27.36 14.63
N ARG A 9 14.59 27.94 13.97
CA ARG A 9 15.51 27.25 13.08
C ARG A 9 16.63 26.51 13.78
N GLN A 10 16.80 26.68 15.09
CA GLN A 10 17.84 25.98 15.85
C GLN A 10 17.47 24.49 15.99
N ARG A 11 18.30 23.63 15.41
CA ARG A 11 18.16 22.19 15.59
C ARG A 11 18.45 21.81 17.05
N PRO A 12 17.70 20.88 17.65
CA PRO A 12 18.02 20.34 18.96
C PRO A 12 19.32 19.54 18.90
N ASN A 13 19.98 19.41 20.03
CA ASN A 13 21.18 18.55 20.15
C ASN A 13 20.74 17.07 20.24
N LEU A 14 20.39 16.48 19.10
CA LEU A 14 19.97 15.12 18.93
C LEU A 14 20.75 14.47 17.80
N ASP A 15 20.88 13.14 17.84
CA ASP A 15 21.49 12.37 16.76
C ASP A 15 20.70 12.54 15.46
N SER A 16 21.40 12.46 14.32
CA SER A 16 20.80 12.72 13.00
C SER A 16 19.66 11.76 12.67
N ASN A 17 19.70 10.52 13.12
CA ASN A 17 18.64 9.53 12.92
C ASN A 17 17.34 9.82 13.68
N LEU A 18 17.35 10.82 14.56
CA LEU A 18 16.16 11.32 15.28
C LEU A 18 15.55 12.57 14.64
N ILE A 19 16.16 13.06 13.57
CA ILE A 19 15.77 14.28 12.88
C ILE A 19 15.51 13.97 11.41
N VAL A 20 14.44 14.52 10.88
CA VAL A 20 14.07 14.42 9.46
C VAL A 20 13.99 15.80 8.86
N ASP A 21 14.55 15.98 7.69
CA ASP A 21 14.36 17.21 6.90
C ASP A 21 13.00 17.15 6.20
N PRO A 22 12.13 18.18 6.37
CA PRO A 22 10.81 18.21 5.74
C PRO A 22 10.81 18.04 4.23
N ARG A 23 11.93 18.34 3.55
CA ARG A 23 12.06 18.20 2.09
C ARG A 23 11.91 16.78 1.59
N ILE A 24 12.16 15.76 2.43
CA ILE A 24 11.88 14.37 2.03
C ILE A 24 10.39 14.11 1.75
N TYR A 25 9.51 14.97 2.25
CA TYR A 25 8.06 14.89 2.04
C TYR A 25 7.56 15.82 0.94
N THR A 26 8.31 16.89 0.62
CA THR A 26 7.81 17.99 -0.21
C THR A 26 8.53 18.16 -1.54
N ASP A 27 9.68 17.53 -1.73
CA ASP A 27 10.49 17.71 -2.93
C ASP A 27 10.08 16.74 -4.05
N PRO A 28 9.67 17.27 -5.23
CA PRO A 28 9.29 16.43 -6.37
C PRO A 28 10.47 15.66 -6.99
N GLU A 29 11.71 16.10 -6.80
CA GLU A 29 12.90 15.39 -7.28
C GLU A 29 13.14 14.13 -6.45
N ILE A 30 13.06 14.25 -5.13
CA ILE A 30 13.15 13.12 -4.20
C ILE A 30 12.04 12.11 -4.53
N PHE A 31 10.81 12.60 -4.77
CA PHE A 31 9.70 11.73 -5.13
C PHE A 31 9.96 10.95 -6.44
N ARG A 32 10.56 11.57 -7.45
CA ARG A 32 10.94 10.86 -8.67
C ARG A 32 11.97 9.76 -8.42
N GLU A 33 12.96 10.01 -7.55
CA GLU A 33 13.91 8.98 -7.14
C GLU A 33 13.25 7.84 -6.37
N GLU A 34 12.26 8.13 -5.53
CA GLU A 34 11.44 7.12 -4.86
C GLU A 34 10.67 6.25 -5.86
N GLN A 35 10.11 6.84 -6.90
CA GLN A 35 9.44 6.10 -7.97
C GLN A 35 10.38 5.10 -8.63
N GLU A 36 11.57 5.54 -9.04
CA GLU A 36 12.54 4.75 -9.79
C GLU A 36 13.27 3.70 -8.91
N ARG A 37 13.62 4.06 -7.68
CA ARG A 37 14.50 3.25 -6.84
C ARG A 37 13.77 2.44 -5.78
N ILE A 38 12.57 2.85 -5.39
CA ILE A 38 11.75 2.14 -4.41
C ILE A 38 10.60 1.43 -5.11
N PHE A 39 9.66 2.17 -5.69
CA PHE A 39 8.41 1.59 -6.16
C PHE A 39 8.60 0.67 -7.37
N ASP A 40 9.46 1.02 -8.32
CA ASP A 40 9.74 0.17 -9.49
C ASP A 40 10.56 -1.09 -9.12
N LYS A 41 11.11 -1.15 -7.91
CA LYS A 41 11.96 -2.25 -7.43
C LYS A 41 11.32 -3.10 -6.33
N SER A 42 10.17 -2.68 -5.80
CA SER A 42 9.49 -3.35 -4.70
C SER A 42 8.33 -4.21 -5.20
N TRP A 43 8.05 -5.30 -4.49
CA TRP A 43 6.78 -5.99 -4.66
C TRP A 43 5.65 -5.19 -4.02
N LEU A 44 4.58 -4.96 -4.77
CA LEU A 44 3.43 -4.19 -4.34
C LEU A 44 2.15 -5.00 -4.51
N VAL A 45 1.22 -4.89 -3.57
CA VAL A 45 -0.10 -5.51 -3.69
C VAL A 45 -0.97 -4.67 -4.60
N ALA A 46 -1.32 -5.22 -5.75
CA ALA A 46 -2.21 -4.57 -6.71
C ALA A 46 -3.70 -4.80 -6.39
N CYS A 47 -4.06 -6.02 -5.99
CA CYS A 47 -5.42 -6.39 -5.60
C CYS A 47 -5.42 -7.73 -4.86
N HIS A 48 -6.60 -8.26 -4.59
CA HIS A 48 -6.80 -9.64 -4.14
C HIS A 48 -7.49 -10.46 -5.23
N GLU A 49 -7.15 -11.75 -5.36
CA GLU A 49 -7.70 -12.62 -6.41
C GLU A 49 -9.23 -12.72 -6.40
N SER A 50 -9.87 -12.55 -5.23
CA SER A 50 -11.34 -12.52 -5.12
C SER A 50 -11.99 -11.30 -5.79
N GLU A 51 -11.20 -10.29 -6.16
CA GLU A 51 -11.69 -9.13 -6.92
C GLU A 51 -11.79 -9.42 -8.43
N MET A 52 -11.28 -10.60 -8.87
CA MET A 52 -11.38 -11.12 -10.24
C MET A 52 -11.79 -12.60 -10.17
N PRO A 53 -13.03 -12.92 -9.72
CA PRO A 53 -13.43 -14.28 -9.37
C PRO A 53 -13.54 -15.22 -10.58
N GLU A 54 -13.78 -14.69 -11.76
CA GLU A 54 -14.06 -15.48 -12.95
C GLU A 54 -12.97 -15.33 -14.03
N PRO A 55 -12.73 -16.35 -14.88
CA PRO A 55 -11.88 -16.19 -16.05
C PRO A 55 -12.31 -15.00 -16.90
N TYR A 56 -11.33 -14.25 -17.40
CA TYR A 56 -11.47 -13.01 -18.16
C TYR A 56 -11.94 -11.78 -17.37
N ASP A 57 -12.07 -11.87 -16.04
CA ASP A 57 -12.19 -10.68 -15.21
C ASP A 57 -10.86 -9.94 -15.15
N PHE A 58 -10.95 -8.62 -15.00
CA PHE A 58 -9.78 -7.75 -14.94
C PHE A 58 -9.87 -6.71 -13.81
N ARG A 59 -8.69 -6.25 -13.40
CA ARG A 59 -8.50 -5.04 -12.58
C ARG A 59 -7.46 -4.15 -13.25
N THR A 60 -7.64 -2.83 -13.16
CA THR A 60 -6.56 -1.89 -13.45
C THR A 60 -5.92 -1.46 -12.13
N TYR A 61 -4.61 -1.25 -12.16
CA TYR A 61 -3.83 -0.82 -11.02
C TYR A 61 -2.95 0.36 -11.40
N GLN A 62 -3.05 1.45 -10.63
CA GLN A 62 -2.16 2.59 -10.75
C GLN A 62 -0.92 2.32 -9.91
N HIS A 63 0.16 1.94 -10.55
CA HIS A 63 1.42 1.66 -9.88
C HIS A 63 2.08 2.96 -9.40
N PRO A 64 2.62 3.01 -8.16
CA PRO A 64 3.28 4.21 -7.60
C PRO A 64 4.41 4.78 -8.45
N GLY A 65 5.12 3.94 -9.21
CA GLY A 65 6.12 4.36 -10.20
C GLY A 65 5.57 5.12 -11.41
N GLY A 66 4.25 5.43 -11.41
CA GLY A 66 3.61 6.17 -12.51
C GLY A 66 3.09 5.30 -13.66
N HIS A 67 3.12 3.98 -13.51
CA HIS A 67 2.66 3.04 -14.53
C HIS A 67 1.19 2.65 -14.32
N ASN A 68 0.46 2.47 -15.43
CA ASN A 68 -0.85 1.85 -15.41
C ASN A 68 -0.71 0.37 -15.78
N ILE A 69 -1.23 -0.53 -14.96
CA ILE A 69 -1.15 -1.98 -15.13
C ILE A 69 -2.55 -2.55 -15.32
N ILE A 70 -2.69 -3.51 -16.22
CA ILE A 70 -3.88 -4.36 -16.33
C ILE A 70 -3.53 -5.70 -15.71
N LEU A 71 -4.41 -6.21 -14.86
CA LEU A 71 -4.41 -7.56 -14.33
C LEU A 71 -5.59 -8.29 -14.95
N VAL A 72 -5.37 -9.44 -15.54
CA VAL A 72 -6.44 -10.24 -16.20
C VAL A 72 -6.30 -11.69 -15.78
N ARG A 73 -7.40 -12.30 -15.35
CA ARG A 73 -7.47 -13.75 -15.16
C ARG A 73 -7.74 -14.42 -16.53
N ASP A 74 -6.88 -15.30 -16.98
CA ASP A 74 -7.06 -16.03 -18.24
C ASP A 74 -7.99 -17.26 -18.11
N GLU A 75 -8.13 -18.01 -19.18
CA GLU A 75 -8.96 -19.23 -19.22
C GLU A 75 -8.46 -20.34 -18.28
N ASP A 76 -7.16 -20.36 -17.99
CA ASP A 76 -6.50 -21.35 -17.12
C ASP A 76 -6.52 -20.91 -15.65
N ASN A 77 -7.26 -19.84 -15.32
CA ASN A 77 -7.31 -19.16 -14.02
C ASN A 77 -5.97 -18.54 -13.55
N THR A 78 -5.00 -18.38 -14.44
CA THR A 78 -3.78 -17.63 -14.15
C THR A 78 -4.04 -16.14 -14.24
N ILE A 79 -3.50 -15.38 -13.31
CA ILE A 79 -3.55 -13.91 -13.36
C ILE A 79 -2.30 -13.41 -14.06
N ASN A 80 -2.49 -12.74 -15.18
CA ASN A 80 -1.45 -12.09 -15.96
C ASN A 80 -1.45 -10.59 -15.67
N ALA A 81 -0.27 -9.96 -15.64
CA ALA A 81 -0.10 -8.53 -15.46
C ALA A 81 0.66 -7.93 -16.66
N MET A 82 0.19 -6.79 -17.15
CA MET A 82 0.79 -6.11 -18.29
C MET A 82 0.56 -4.60 -18.23
N LEU A 83 1.40 -3.84 -18.92
CA LEU A 83 1.18 -2.40 -19.01
C LEU A 83 -0.10 -2.07 -19.77
N ASN A 84 -0.89 -1.16 -19.23
CA ASN A 84 -2.12 -0.66 -19.83
C ASN A 84 -1.83 0.40 -20.90
N ILE A 85 -1.02 0.05 -21.88
CA ILE A 85 -0.61 0.95 -22.95
C ILE A 85 -0.55 0.21 -24.29
N CYS A 86 -1.23 0.74 -25.30
CA CYS A 86 -1.18 0.19 -26.65
C CYS A 86 0.18 0.46 -27.32
N PRO A 87 0.90 -0.57 -27.79
CA PRO A 87 2.21 -0.40 -28.41
C PRO A 87 2.16 0.35 -29.75
N HIS A 88 0.98 0.57 -30.33
CA HIS A 88 0.84 1.33 -31.58
C HIS A 88 1.11 2.83 -31.39
N ARG A 89 0.37 3.50 -30.49
CA ARG A 89 0.46 4.97 -30.25
C ARG A 89 0.24 5.38 -28.80
N GLY A 90 0.51 4.48 -27.85
CA GLY A 90 0.49 4.81 -26.43
C GLY A 90 -0.90 5.06 -25.82
N ASN A 91 -1.99 4.67 -26.51
CA ASN A 91 -3.32 4.85 -25.96
C ASN A 91 -3.57 3.90 -24.79
N LEU A 92 -4.30 4.37 -23.79
CA LEU A 92 -4.81 3.51 -22.70
C LEU A 92 -5.74 2.45 -23.30
N LEU A 93 -5.62 1.21 -22.83
CA LEU A 93 -6.39 0.07 -23.36
C LEU A 93 -7.70 -0.15 -22.59
N ILE A 94 -7.63 -0.16 -21.28
CA ILE A 94 -8.77 -0.32 -20.36
C ILE A 94 -8.85 0.92 -19.45
N TYR A 95 -10.02 1.54 -19.42
CA TYR A 95 -10.29 2.77 -18.66
C TYR A 95 -11.00 2.48 -17.32
N GLU A 96 -11.74 1.37 -17.26
CA GLU A 96 -12.49 0.96 -16.09
C GLU A 96 -11.57 0.38 -15.00
N PRO A 97 -11.89 0.59 -13.71
CA PRO A 97 -11.08 0.04 -12.63
C PRO A 97 -11.21 -1.49 -12.50
N SER A 98 -12.31 -2.08 -12.97
CA SER A 98 -12.57 -3.51 -12.97
C SER A 98 -13.67 -3.87 -13.94
N GLY A 99 -13.75 -5.12 -14.32
CA GLY A 99 -14.78 -5.63 -15.22
C GLY A 99 -14.42 -6.99 -15.80
N SER A 100 -14.97 -7.31 -16.97
CA SER A 100 -14.69 -8.56 -17.67
C SER A 100 -14.56 -8.33 -19.17
N ILE A 101 -13.56 -8.98 -19.78
CA ILE A 101 -13.37 -9.00 -21.23
C ILE A 101 -14.12 -10.16 -21.92
N LYS A 102 -15.00 -10.85 -21.20
CA LYS A 102 -15.85 -11.94 -21.77
C LYS A 102 -16.76 -11.47 -22.88
N GLY A 103 -17.29 -10.25 -22.77
CA GLY A 103 -18.19 -9.64 -23.73
C GLY A 103 -17.49 -9.14 -24.99
N ALA A 104 -18.28 -8.82 -26.01
CA ALA A 104 -17.75 -8.14 -27.19
C ALA A 104 -17.43 -6.68 -26.83
N SER A 105 -16.20 -6.25 -27.08
CA SER A 105 -15.86 -4.82 -27.09
C SER A 105 -16.55 -4.14 -28.29
N PRO A 106 -16.91 -2.85 -28.18
CA PRO A 106 -17.46 -2.08 -29.34
C PRO A 106 -16.59 -2.15 -30.58
N SER A 107 -15.28 -2.39 -30.44
CA SER A 107 -14.31 -2.43 -31.52
C SER A 107 -13.70 -3.82 -31.78
N GLY A 108 -14.12 -4.88 -31.05
CA GLY A 108 -13.53 -6.22 -31.19
C GLY A 108 -14.41 -7.37 -30.74
N GLY A 109 -13.95 -8.59 -30.95
CA GLY A 109 -14.60 -9.82 -30.52
C GLY A 109 -14.54 -10.06 -29.00
N PRO A 110 -15.22 -11.09 -28.49
CA PRO A 110 -15.20 -11.45 -27.09
C PRO A 110 -13.80 -11.91 -26.63
N LYS A 111 -13.53 -11.81 -25.34
CA LYS A 111 -12.30 -12.26 -24.68
C LYS A 111 -11.03 -11.54 -25.18
N ARG A 112 -11.15 -10.26 -25.52
CA ARG A 112 -10.07 -9.44 -26.07
C ARG A 112 -10.04 -8.06 -25.40
N ILE A 113 -8.82 -7.56 -25.21
CA ILE A 113 -8.54 -6.17 -24.86
C ILE A 113 -8.37 -5.44 -26.18
N THR A 114 -9.28 -4.55 -26.55
CA THR A 114 -9.24 -3.86 -27.83
C THR A 114 -9.00 -2.37 -27.64
N CYS A 115 -7.94 -1.86 -28.25
CA CYS A 115 -7.62 -0.44 -28.24
C CYS A 115 -8.71 0.37 -28.96
N LEU A 116 -9.31 1.33 -28.27
CA LEU A 116 -10.39 2.16 -28.81
C LEU A 116 -9.92 3.11 -29.93
N PHE A 117 -8.59 3.32 -30.06
CA PHE A 117 -8.07 4.27 -31.02
C PHE A 117 -7.98 3.67 -32.46
N HIS A 118 -7.37 2.48 -32.61
CA HIS A 118 -7.18 1.86 -33.93
C HIS A 118 -7.50 0.37 -33.95
N ALA A 119 -8.24 -0.11 -32.94
CA ALA A 119 -8.75 -1.47 -32.84
C ALA A 119 -7.67 -2.59 -32.84
N TRP A 120 -6.42 -2.28 -32.46
CA TRP A 120 -5.47 -3.34 -32.12
C TRP A 120 -5.99 -4.14 -30.96
N ALA A 121 -5.93 -5.46 -31.05
CA ALA A 121 -6.53 -6.34 -30.07
C ALA A 121 -5.51 -7.31 -29.47
N PHE A 122 -5.66 -7.54 -28.16
CA PHE A 122 -4.79 -8.39 -27.36
C PHE A 122 -5.64 -9.40 -26.59
N ASP A 123 -5.08 -10.57 -26.35
CA ASP A 123 -5.73 -11.59 -25.50
C ASP A 123 -5.47 -11.35 -24.00
N ALA A 124 -5.94 -12.28 -23.16
CA ALA A 124 -5.76 -12.20 -21.70
C ALA A 124 -4.31 -12.40 -21.25
N LYS A 125 -3.42 -12.88 -22.10
CA LYS A 125 -1.98 -13.04 -21.84
C LYS A 125 -1.15 -11.87 -22.36
N GLY A 126 -1.82 -10.93 -23.09
CA GLY A 126 -1.18 -9.75 -23.67
C GLY A 126 -0.66 -9.95 -25.08
N ASP A 127 -0.86 -11.12 -25.69
CA ASP A 127 -0.45 -11.39 -27.06
C ASP A 127 -1.30 -10.60 -28.06
N CYS A 128 -0.67 -9.97 -29.04
CA CYS A 128 -1.39 -9.25 -30.09
C CYS A 128 -2.10 -10.22 -31.02
N VAL A 129 -3.43 -10.25 -30.96
CA VAL A 129 -4.26 -11.19 -31.76
C VAL A 129 -4.83 -10.57 -33.01
N ASP A 130 -4.97 -9.23 -33.07
CA ASP A 130 -5.45 -8.56 -34.27
C ASP A 130 -4.86 -7.17 -34.48
N ILE A 131 -4.51 -6.88 -35.71
CA ILE A 131 -4.10 -5.57 -36.24
C ILE A 131 -4.91 -5.31 -37.50
N PRO A 132 -5.90 -4.41 -37.49
CA PRO A 132 -6.75 -4.14 -38.65
C PRO A 132 -5.94 -3.72 -39.84
N ARG A 133 -6.24 -4.34 -41.02
CA ARG A 133 -5.56 -4.07 -42.30
C ARG A 133 -4.04 -4.17 -42.21
N CYS A 134 -3.51 -5.09 -41.44
CA CYS A 134 -2.07 -5.25 -41.16
C CYS A 134 -1.27 -5.43 -42.47
N ALA A 135 -1.72 -6.35 -43.35
CA ALA A 135 -1.01 -6.65 -44.61
C ALA A 135 -0.91 -5.45 -45.54
N GLU A 136 -2.03 -4.74 -45.74
CA GLU A 136 -2.09 -3.58 -46.65
C GLU A 136 -1.35 -2.37 -46.09
N GLY A 137 -1.52 -2.11 -44.76
CA GLY A 137 -0.97 -0.91 -44.11
C GLY A 137 0.52 -1.01 -43.83
N TYR A 138 0.99 -2.19 -43.43
CA TYR A 138 2.38 -2.38 -43.04
C TYR A 138 3.22 -3.19 -44.03
N GLN A 139 2.65 -3.65 -45.14
CA GLN A 139 3.35 -4.37 -46.20
C GLN A 139 4.19 -5.55 -45.64
N GLU A 140 3.62 -6.34 -44.78
CA GLU A 140 4.22 -7.50 -44.08
C GLU A 140 5.45 -7.19 -43.18
N ARG A 141 5.78 -5.92 -42.96
CA ARG A 141 6.88 -5.51 -42.06
C ARG A 141 6.54 -5.57 -40.58
N VAL A 142 5.25 -5.66 -40.23
CA VAL A 142 4.73 -5.77 -38.90
C VAL A 142 4.05 -7.14 -38.74
N LYS A 143 4.48 -7.93 -37.78
CA LYS A 143 3.85 -9.21 -37.43
C LYS A 143 3.20 -9.07 -36.08
N LYS A 144 2.01 -9.64 -35.90
CA LYS A 144 1.28 -9.60 -34.62
C LYS A 144 2.13 -10.06 -33.44
N GLY A 145 2.88 -11.16 -33.60
CA GLY A 145 3.73 -11.72 -32.53
C GLY A 145 4.86 -10.81 -32.04
N ASP A 146 5.18 -9.73 -32.79
CA ASP A 146 6.24 -8.79 -32.39
C ASP A 146 5.70 -7.61 -31.54
N TYR A 147 4.39 -7.53 -31.32
CA TYR A 147 3.71 -6.36 -30.73
C TYR A 147 2.77 -6.70 -29.57
N GLY A 148 3.09 -7.69 -28.79
CA GLY A 148 2.41 -7.97 -27.52
C GLY A 148 2.54 -6.83 -26.50
N LEU A 149 1.70 -6.85 -25.49
CA LEU A 149 1.81 -5.91 -24.36
C LEU A 149 3.04 -6.24 -23.52
N ARG A 150 3.67 -5.21 -22.94
CA ARG A 150 4.77 -5.44 -22.00
C ARG A 150 4.25 -6.13 -20.74
N GLY A 151 4.74 -7.34 -20.46
CA GLY A 151 4.46 -8.07 -19.23
C GLY A 151 5.02 -7.34 -18.00
N VAL A 152 4.34 -7.52 -16.89
CA VAL A 152 4.78 -7.08 -15.55
C VAL A 152 4.92 -8.32 -14.68
N LYS A 153 5.98 -8.40 -13.88
CA LYS A 153 6.19 -9.53 -12.98
C LYS A 153 5.03 -9.61 -11.99
N VAL A 154 4.40 -10.78 -11.87
CA VAL A 154 3.23 -11.01 -11.04
C VAL A 154 3.36 -12.33 -10.29
N GLU A 155 3.04 -12.33 -9.01
CA GLU A 155 2.89 -13.52 -8.18
C GLU A 155 1.58 -13.44 -7.40
N VAL A 156 0.86 -14.57 -7.31
CA VAL A 156 -0.33 -14.71 -6.46
C VAL A 156 0.03 -15.61 -5.29
N GLY A 157 -0.14 -15.11 -4.08
CA GLY A 157 0.25 -15.90 -2.92
C GLY A 157 -0.17 -15.27 -1.59
N TYR A 158 0.15 -16.01 -0.53
CA TYR A 158 -0.02 -15.51 0.84
C TYR A 158 -1.43 -14.95 1.10
N GLY A 159 -2.43 -15.81 1.05
CA GLY A 159 -3.83 -15.44 1.26
C GLY A 159 -4.58 -15.03 -0.01
N GLY A 160 -3.95 -15.14 -1.20
CA GLY A 160 -4.58 -14.80 -2.49
C GLY A 160 -4.35 -13.35 -2.93
N PHE A 161 -3.37 -12.65 -2.33
CA PHE A 161 -2.98 -11.32 -2.79
C PHE A 161 -2.21 -11.41 -4.11
N VAL A 162 -2.51 -10.48 -5.01
CA VAL A 162 -1.87 -10.32 -6.31
C VAL A 162 -0.78 -9.28 -6.20
N TRP A 163 0.46 -9.73 -6.26
CA TRP A 163 1.65 -8.91 -6.13
C TRP A 163 2.25 -8.62 -7.51
N VAL A 164 2.71 -7.40 -7.71
CA VAL A 164 3.37 -6.97 -8.95
C VAL A 164 4.71 -6.33 -8.66
N ASN A 165 5.65 -6.45 -9.62
CA ASN A 165 6.94 -5.78 -9.57
C ASN A 165 7.34 -5.34 -10.98
N MET A 166 7.79 -4.11 -11.15
CA MET A 166 8.22 -3.57 -12.43
C MET A 166 9.60 -4.04 -12.85
N ASP A 167 10.42 -4.52 -11.90
CA ASP A 167 11.74 -5.06 -12.16
C ASP A 167 11.65 -6.54 -12.56
N GLU A 168 11.98 -6.85 -13.79
CA GLU A 168 12.03 -8.23 -14.30
C GLU A 168 13.04 -9.10 -13.52
N ASN A 169 14.10 -8.49 -12.96
CA ASN A 169 15.14 -9.14 -12.19
C ASN A 169 14.87 -9.15 -10.68
N ALA A 170 13.68 -8.70 -10.24
CA ALA A 170 13.33 -8.73 -8.82
C ALA A 170 13.48 -10.14 -8.24
N PRO A 171 13.90 -10.28 -6.97
CA PRO A 171 13.87 -11.58 -6.28
C PRO A 171 12.43 -12.14 -6.26
N SER A 172 12.28 -13.42 -5.95
CA SER A 172 10.95 -13.99 -5.71
C SER A 172 10.23 -13.23 -4.58
N LEU A 173 8.91 -13.23 -4.60
CA LEU A 173 8.11 -12.61 -3.52
C LEU A 173 8.50 -13.18 -2.15
N LYS A 174 8.77 -14.49 -2.07
CA LYS A 174 9.19 -15.15 -0.83
C LYS A 174 10.53 -14.59 -0.30
N GLU A 175 11.51 -14.42 -1.18
CA GLU A 175 12.81 -13.85 -0.79
C GLU A 175 12.67 -12.39 -0.36
N TRP A 176 11.82 -11.61 -1.05
CA TRP A 176 11.57 -10.21 -0.72
C TRP A 176 10.86 -10.06 0.64
N LEU A 177 9.86 -10.89 0.94
CA LEU A 177 9.17 -10.89 2.23
C LEU A 177 10.10 -11.37 3.38
N GLY A 178 11.04 -12.28 3.10
CA GLY A 178 12.04 -12.71 4.06
C GLY A 178 11.46 -13.11 5.41
N GLY A 179 12.05 -12.62 6.49
CA GLY A 179 11.64 -12.89 7.87
C GLY A 179 10.25 -12.36 8.23
N SER A 180 9.70 -11.39 7.48
CA SER A 180 8.35 -10.88 7.75
C SER A 180 7.26 -11.95 7.53
N LEU A 181 7.54 -12.99 6.74
CA LEU A 181 6.64 -14.15 6.58
C LEU A 181 6.42 -14.92 7.87
N GLU A 182 7.38 -14.95 8.80
CA GLU A 182 7.20 -15.56 10.11
C GLU A 182 6.16 -14.81 10.95
N ALA A 183 6.04 -13.50 10.71
CA ALA A 183 5.11 -12.63 11.41
C ALA A 183 3.67 -12.73 10.92
N ILE A 184 3.46 -13.00 9.63
CA ILE A 184 2.14 -12.93 8.99
C ILE A 184 1.66 -14.28 8.42
N GLY A 185 2.56 -15.23 8.13
CA GLY A 185 2.25 -16.45 7.39
C GLY A 185 1.09 -17.25 7.98
N ASP A 186 1.05 -17.43 9.28
CA ASP A 186 -0.02 -18.16 9.95
C ASP A 186 -1.41 -17.52 9.79
N THR A 187 -1.45 -16.21 9.54
CA THR A 187 -2.70 -15.47 9.33
C THR A 187 -3.22 -15.53 7.90
N LEU A 188 -2.43 -16.07 6.97
CA LEU A 188 -2.71 -16.15 5.53
C LEU A 188 -2.84 -17.60 5.04
N THR A 189 -3.09 -18.54 5.94
CA THR A 189 -3.17 -19.99 5.62
C THR A 189 -4.50 -20.41 5.00
N GLU A 190 -5.57 -19.67 5.26
CA GLU A 190 -6.91 -19.96 4.75
C GLU A 190 -7.25 -19.07 3.55
N PRO A 191 -8.08 -19.53 2.60
CA PRO A 191 -8.56 -18.71 1.51
C PRO A 191 -9.35 -17.50 2.00
N LEU A 192 -8.92 -16.30 1.57
CA LEU A 192 -9.52 -15.03 1.95
C LEU A 192 -10.50 -14.53 0.88
N GLU A 193 -11.33 -13.56 1.28
CA GLU A 193 -12.24 -12.86 0.41
C GLU A 193 -12.38 -11.40 0.86
N VAL A 194 -12.30 -10.47 -0.10
CA VAL A 194 -12.55 -9.05 0.14
C VAL A 194 -14.05 -8.83 0.26
N PHE A 195 -14.51 -8.38 1.42
CA PHE A 195 -15.90 -8.02 1.66
C PHE A 195 -16.14 -6.51 1.70
N HIS A 196 -15.10 -5.72 1.82
CA HIS A 196 -15.16 -4.27 1.88
C HIS A 196 -13.99 -3.65 1.14
N TYR A 197 -14.29 -2.60 0.39
CA TYR A 197 -13.27 -1.80 -0.31
C TYR A 197 -13.68 -0.33 -0.30
N HIS A 198 -12.75 0.52 0.09
CA HIS A 198 -12.89 1.96 -0.09
C HIS A 198 -11.52 2.61 -0.29
N ARG A 199 -11.52 3.88 -0.67
CA ARG A 199 -10.33 4.66 -0.93
C ARG A 199 -10.41 6.01 -0.26
N ALA A 200 -9.26 6.53 0.17
CA ALA A 200 -9.11 7.91 0.59
C ALA A 200 -7.98 8.57 -0.21
N VAL A 201 -8.21 9.77 -0.69
CA VAL A 201 -7.16 10.62 -1.25
C VAL A 201 -6.82 11.68 -0.21
N ILE A 202 -5.55 11.75 0.17
CA ILE A 202 -5.05 12.63 1.21
C ILE A 202 -4.05 13.59 0.58
N ASP A 203 -4.19 14.88 0.84
CA ASP A 203 -3.17 15.87 0.50
C ASP A 203 -2.04 15.75 1.53
N GLY A 204 -1.02 14.97 1.18
CA GLY A 204 0.12 14.64 2.03
C GLY A 204 1.01 13.61 1.35
N ASN A 205 2.25 13.50 1.79
CA ASN A 205 3.19 12.51 1.27
C ASN A 205 2.82 11.10 1.76
N PHE A 206 3.09 10.07 0.96
CA PHE A 206 2.79 8.67 1.31
C PHE A 206 3.48 8.21 2.61
N LYS A 207 4.67 8.74 2.92
CA LYS A 207 5.39 8.43 4.15
C LYS A 207 4.64 8.88 5.40
N MET A 208 3.88 9.99 5.31
CA MET A 208 3.04 10.45 6.43
C MET A 208 1.89 9.47 6.74
N TRP A 209 1.34 8.80 5.72
CA TRP A 209 0.39 7.70 5.94
C TRP A 209 1.09 6.46 6.52
N HIS A 210 2.27 6.13 6.01
CA HIS A 210 3.05 5.01 6.54
C HIS A 210 3.36 5.19 8.03
N ASP A 211 3.68 6.40 8.46
CA ASP A 211 3.98 6.72 9.86
C ASP A 211 2.84 6.29 10.80
N THR A 212 1.58 6.41 10.39
CA THR A 212 0.43 5.99 11.22
C THR A 212 0.36 4.47 11.47
N ASN A 213 1.10 3.66 10.73
CA ASN A 213 1.17 2.21 10.90
C ASN A 213 2.51 1.76 11.50
N SER A 214 3.53 2.60 11.42
CA SER A 214 4.89 2.30 11.86
C SER A 214 5.25 2.89 13.23
N GLU A 215 4.31 3.59 13.88
CA GLU A 215 4.40 4.03 15.27
C GLU A 215 3.00 4.06 15.91
N PHE A 216 2.92 4.01 17.24
CA PHE A 216 1.66 4.07 17.99
C PHE A 216 1.66 5.15 19.07
N TYR A 217 2.59 6.09 18.99
CA TYR A 217 2.55 7.26 19.87
C TYR A 217 1.34 8.15 19.56
N HIS A 218 0.93 8.21 18.27
CA HIS A 218 -0.26 8.93 17.83
C HIS A 218 -1.58 8.38 18.41
N ASP A 219 -1.60 7.15 18.96
CA ASP A 219 -2.80 6.57 19.57
C ASP A 219 -3.39 7.44 20.68
N TYR A 220 -2.60 8.39 21.21
CA TYR A 220 -3.12 9.42 22.11
C TYR A 220 -4.19 10.32 21.46
N MET A 221 -4.26 10.42 20.14
CA MET A 221 -5.33 11.16 19.48
C MET A 221 -6.65 10.36 19.44
N HIS A 222 -6.59 9.01 19.46
CA HIS A 222 -7.78 8.17 19.37
C HIS A 222 -8.64 8.27 20.63
N TYR A 223 -9.70 9.07 20.54
CA TYR A 223 -10.57 9.35 21.65
C TYR A 223 -11.14 8.08 22.29
N HIS A 224 -11.65 7.15 21.47
CA HIS A 224 -12.22 5.91 21.95
C HIS A 224 -11.19 4.99 22.61
N ASN A 225 -9.99 4.91 22.11
CA ASN A 225 -8.92 4.11 22.71
C ASN A 225 -8.60 4.60 24.12
N ARG A 226 -8.63 5.93 24.33
CA ARG A 226 -8.38 6.53 25.66
C ARG A 226 -9.49 6.24 26.66
N ILE A 227 -10.76 6.35 26.25
CA ILE A 227 -11.88 6.25 27.20
C ILE A 227 -12.39 4.82 27.46
N THR A 228 -11.95 3.85 26.67
CA THR A 228 -12.44 2.45 26.74
C THR A 228 -11.53 1.52 27.54
N GLY A 229 -10.48 2.02 28.16
CA GLY A 229 -9.49 1.20 28.87
C GLY A 229 -8.56 0.42 27.91
N MET A 230 -8.63 0.67 26.59
CA MET A 230 -7.77 -0.01 25.62
C MET A 230 -6.29 0.29 25.87
N MET A 231 -5.96 1.52 26.23
CA MET A 231 -4.60 1.98 26.49
C MET A 231 -4.16 1.65 27.93
N HIS A 232 -4.34 0.39 28.34
CA HIS A 232 -3.85 -0.10 29.63
C HIS A 232 -2.32 -0.28 29.62
N PRO A 233 -1.63 -0.48 30.74
CA PRO A 233 -0.17 -0.60 30.76
C PRO A 233 0.39 -1.60 29.77
N GLY A 234 -0.18 -2.80 29.63
CA GLY A 234 0.25 -3.79 28.64
C GLY A 234 0.07 -3.38 27.17
N TYR A 235 -0.66 -2.31 26.89
CA TYR A 235 -0.73 -1.71 25.57
C TYR A 235 0.63 -1.11 25.16
N TRP A 236 1.27 -0.40 26.08
CA TRP A 236 2.54 0.27 25.88
C TRP A 236 3.75 -0.65 26.00
N ASP A 237 3.57 -1.86 26.57
CA ASP A 237 4.63 -2.85 26.70
C ASP A 237 4.91 -3.63 25.40
N ARG A 238 4.07 -3.47 24.38
CA ARG A 238 4.30 -4.09 23.09
C ARG A 238 5.58 -3.58 22.45
N GLU A 239 6.14 -4.40 21.55
CA GLU A 239 7.41 -4.12 20.91
C GLU A 239 7.28 -4.20 19.38
N TYR A 240 8.15 -3.49 18.70
CA TYR A 240 8.42 -3.70 17.30
C TYR A 240 9.45 -4.80 17.13
N ARG A 241 9.23 -5.65 16.12
CA ARG A 241 10.23 -6.51 15.50
C ARG A 241 10.47 -5.98 14.10
N THR A 242 11.74 -5.75 13.76
CA THR A 242 12.16 -5.32 12.43
C THR A 242 12.71 -6.50 11.64
N PHE A 243 12.53 -6.48 10.32
CA PHE A 243 12.99 -7.50 9.40
C PHE A 243 13.78 -6.86 8.26
N GLU A 244 14.59 -7.64 7.57
CA GLU A 244 15.27 -7.17 6.36
C GLU A 244 14.27 -6.57 5.36
N GLY A 245 14.75 -5.63 4.54
CA GLY A 245 13.90 -4.98 3.53
C GLY A 245 13.06 -3.81 4.04
N GLY A 246 13.20 -3.41 5.31
CA GLY A 246 12.44 -2.30 5.89
C GLY A 246 11.07 -2.70 6.44
N HIS A 247 10.81 -4.01 6.58
CA HIS A 247 9.56 -4.54 7.12
C HIS A 247 9.56 -4.52 8.65
N ALA A 248 8.38 -4.39 9.25
CA ALA A 248 8.22 -4.37 10.70
C ALA A 248 6.94 -5.07 11.16
N GLN A 249 6.95 -5.55 12.38
CA GLN A 249 5.79 -6.14 13.07
C GLN A 249 5.62 -5.48 14.42
N VAL A 250 4.38 -5.22 14.79
CA VAL A 250 4.01 -4.96 16.20
C VAL A 250 3.57 -6.28 16.83
N THR A 251 4.17 -6.62 17.97
CA THR A 251 3.80 -7.84 18.70
C THR A 251 2.34 -7.85 19.08
N ASP A 252 1.72 -9.01 19.04
CA ASP A 252 0.28 -9.16 19.28
C ASP A 252 -0.13 -8.83 20.73
N MET A 253 -1.37 -8.42 20.88
CA MET A 253 -1.93 -8.12 22.20
C MET A 253 -3.37 -8.61 22.34
N GLN A 254 -3.81 -8.80 23.58
CA GLN A 254 -5.22 -8.98 23.88
C GLN A 254 -5.93 -7.63 23.88
N LEU A 255 -6.94 -7.47 23.03
CA LEU A 255 -7.81 -6.29 23.01
C LEU A 255 -8.72 -6.31 24.25
N LYS A 256 -8.76 -5.19 24.98
CA LYS A 256 -9.66 -4.97 26.09
C LYS A 256 -10.54 -3.76 25.81
N TYR A 257 -11.86 -4.00 25.77
CA TYR A 257 -12.86 -2.94 25.58
C TYR A 257 -13.90 -3.06 26.69
N GLU A 258 -13.59 -2.55 27.87
CA GLU A 258 -14.42 -2.72 29.05
C GLU A 258 -15.75 -1.96 29.00
N SER A 259 -15.84 -0.93 28.17
CA SER A 259 -17.00 -0.03 28.14
C SER A 259 -17.79 0.01 26.82
N PHE A 260 -17.49 -0.86 25.84
CA PHE A 260 -18.16 -0.89 24.56
C PHE A 260 -19.22 -2.00 24.48
N LYS A 261 -20.48 -1.65 24.68
CA LYS A 261 -21.61 -2.58 24.43
C LYS A 261 -21.60 -3.02 22.98
N GLY A 262 -21.63 -4.33 22.74
CA GLY A 262 -21.64 -4.93 21.40
C GLY A 262 -20.27 -5.39 20.90
N HIS A 263 -19.20 -5.11 21.64
CA HIS A 263 -17.88 -5.68 21.42
C HIS A 263 -17.54 -6.82 22.38
N GLU A 264 -18.46 -7.14 23.26
CA GLU A 264 -18.29 -8.16 24.29
C GLU A 264 -18.14 -9.58 23.73
N LYS A 265 -18.62 -9.81 22.52
CA LYS A 265 -18.61 -11.12 21.86
C LYS A 265 -17.61 -11.17 20.72
N ARG A 266 -16.33 -11.16 21.05
CA ARG A 266 -15.26 -11.46 20.10
C ARG A 266 -14.92 -12.94 20.16
N GLU A 267 -15.92 -13.77 19.98
CA GLU A 267 -15.78 -15.22 19.99
C GLU A 267 -15.11 -15.74 18.70
N LEU A 268 -15.09 -14.90 17.66
CA LEU A 268 -14.55 -15.25 16.35
C LEU A 268 -13.07 -14.82 16.26
N GLY A 269 -12.21 -15.78 16.03
CA GLY A 269 -10.79 -15.57 15.81
C GLY A 269 -10.44 -15.31 14.35
N TRP A 270 -9.15 -15.29 14.09
CA TRP A 270 -8.54 -15.29 12.78
C TRP A 270 -7.50 -16.42 12.72
N PRO A 271 -7.23 -17.08 11.57
CA PRO A 271 -6.15 -18.06 11.46
C PRO A 271 -4.84 -17.50 12.06
N GLY A 272 -4.16 -18.30 12.87
CA GLY A 272 -2.96 -17.86 13.58
C GLY A 272 -3.14 -16.84 14.71
N LEU A 273 -4.37 -16.35 14.95
CA LEU A 273 -4.63 -15.32 15.97
C LEU A 273 -5.89 -15.65 16.78
N ALA A 274 -5.74 -15.83 18.08
CA ALA A 274 -6.84 -16.18 18.99
C ALA A 274 -7.91 -15.06 19.04
N PRO A 275 -9.17 -15.39 19.40
CA PRO A 275 -10.22 -14.39 19.56
C PRO A 275 -9.82 -13.23 20.47
N GLY A 276 -10.14 -12.01 20.03
CA GLY A 276 -9.81 -10.78 20.74
C GLY A 276 -8.35 -10.33 20.65
N ARG A 277 -7.49 -11.08 19.95
CA ARG A 277 -6.09 -10.65 19.70
C ARG A 277 -6.00 -9.68 18.53
N TRP A 278 -4.92 -8.91 18.50
CA TRP A 278 -4.58 -7.95 17.45
C TRP A 278 -3.10 -8.04 17.10
N ALA A 279 -2.76 -7.98 15.83
CA ALA A 279 -1.41 -7.92 15.30
C ALA A 279 -1.34 -6.98 14.10
N LEU A 280 -0.17 -6.43 13.85
CA LEU A 280 0.09 -5.59 12.67
C LEU A 280 1.44 -5.96 12.07
N VAL A 281 1.45 -6.09 10.75
CA VAL A 281 2.69 -6.23 9.96
C VAL A 281 2.69 -5.15 8.90
N ASP A 282 3.76 -4.38 8.90
CA ASP A 282 3.98 -3.28 7.97
C ASP A 282 5.11 -3.67 7.02
N LEU A 283 4.82 -3.67 5.73
CA LEU A 283 5.75 -4.03 4.68
C LEU A 283 6.13 -2.79 3.89
N PHE A 284 7.43 -2.54 3.81
CA PHE A 284 7.98 -1.48 2.97
C PHE A 284 7.56 -1.68 1.50
N PRO A 285 7.18 -0.62 0.73
CA PRO A 285 7.21 0.79 1.11
C PRO A 285 5.85 1.39 1.55
N GLY A 286 4.82 0.61 1.83
CA GLY A 286 3.52 1.15 2.26
C GLY A 286 2.38 0.15 2.11
N ILE A 287 2.60 -1.08 2.58
CA ILE A 287 1.60 -2.15 2.62
C ILE A 287 1.45 -2.56 4.08
N THR A 288 0.26 -2.44 4.65
CA THR A 288 0.03 -2.76 6.04
C THR A 288 -1.09 -3.79 6.20
N PHE A 289 -0.75 -4.92 6.82
CA PHE A 289 -1.71 -5.91 7.28
C PHE A 289 -2.05 -5.63 8.74
N ASN A 290 -3.25 -5.18 8.99
CA ASN A 290 -3.75 -4.92 10.33
C ASN A 290 -4.82 -5.97 10.66
N ILE A 291 -4.48 -6.90 11.56
CA ILE A 291 -5.29 -8.07 11.86
C ILE A 291 -5.87 -7.90 13.26
N ARG A 292 -7.14 -7.67 13.28
CA ARG A 292 -7.92 -7.73 14.51
C ARG A 292 -8.77 -8.97 14.41
N ALA A 293 -8.55 -9.95 15.28
CA ALA A 293 -9.57 -10.99 15.34
C ALA A 293 -10.91 -10.35 15.76
N PRO A 294 -11.92 -10.31 14.89
CA PRO A 294 -12.23 -11.28 13.84
C PRO A 294 -11.93 -10.86 12.38
N SER A 295 -11.35 -9.72 12.08
CA SER A 295 -11.19 -9.26 10.69
C SER A 295 -9.77 -8.81 10.37
N MET A 296 -9.41 -8.87 9.08
CA MET A 296 -8.17 -8.30 8.56
C MET A 296 -8.49 -7.04 7.75
N ARG A 297 -7.65 -6.01 7.88
CA ARG A 297 -7.56 -4.86 6.99
C ARG A 297 -6.22 -4.89 6.27
N LEU A 298 -6.25 -4.73 4.97
CA LEU A 298 -5.07 -4.41 4.18
C LEU A 298 -5.16 -2.95 3.77
N ASP A 299 -4.08 -2.21 3.97
CA ASP A 299 -3.87 -0.87 3.45
C ASP A 299 -2.77 -0.90 2.40
N THR A 300 -2.96 -0.19 1.31
CA THR A 300 -1.91 0.05 0.31
C THR A 300 -1.82 1.54 0.00
N ALA A 301 -0.67 2.14 0.25
CA ALA A 301 -0.41 3.55 -0.04
C ALA A 301 0.13 3.70 -1.46
N ILE A 302 -0.58 4.45 -2.30
CA ILE A 302 -0.23 4.72 -3.69
C ILE A 302 0.01 6.21 -3.83
N PRO A 303 1.25 6.69 -3.86
CA PRO A 303 1.52 8.11 -4.09
C PRO A 303 1.06 8.53 -5.48
N LEU A 304 0.27 9.59 -5.53
CA LEU A 304 -0.18 10.25 -6.76
C LEU A 304 0.72 11.46 -7.11
N GLY A 305 1.63 11.80 -6.23
CA GLY A 305 2.58 12.88 -6.32
C GLY A 305 3.35 13.00 -5.00
N HIS A 306 4.34 13.88 -4.94
CA HIS A 306 5.11 14.11 -3.72
C HIS A 306 4.26 14.56 -2.52
N ASN A 307 3.14 15.22 -2.79
CA ASN A 307 2.23 15.81 -1.80
C ASN A 307 0.80 15.25 -1.85
N LYS A 308 0.60 14.10 -2.46
CA LYS A 308 -0.72 13.46 -2.56
C LYS A 308 -0.61 11.95 -2.56
N VAL A 309 -1.36 11.31 -1.70
CA VAL A 309 -1.43 9.84 -1.61
C VAL A 309 -2.86 9.34 -1.72
N LEU A 310 -3.04 8.28 -2.49
CA LEU A 310 -4.23 7.45 -2.50
C LEU A 310 -3.97 6.27 -1.57
N VAL A 311 -4.82 6.07 -0.59
CA VAL A 311 -4.79 4.87 0.24
C VAL A 311 -5.99 4.00 -0.10
N GLU A 312 -5.74 2.76 -0.46
CA GLU A 312 -6.76 1.73 -0.66
C GLU A 312 -6.89 0.88 0.59
N PHE A 313 -8.11 0.66 1.02
CA PHE A 313 -8.45 -0.13 2.20
C PHE A 313 -9.29 -1.34 1.78
N ARG A 314 -8.82 -2.53 2.12
CA ARG A 314 -9.55 -3.78 1.91
C ARG A 314 -9.86 -4.42 3.25
N GLY A 315 -11.15 -4.68 3.51
CA GLY A 315 -11.59 -5.53 4.62
C GLY A 315 -11.75 -6.96 4.13
N LEU A 316 -11.09 -7.90 4.83
CA LEU A 316 -11.04 -9.30 4.45
C LEU A 316 -11.67 -10.19 5.52
N GLY A 317 -12.34 -11.25 5.04
CA GLY A 317 -12.85 -12.38 5.79
C GLY A 317 -12.36 -13.69 5.21
N LEU A 318 -12.73 -14.80 5.83
CA LEU A 318 -12.43 -16.12 5.29
C LEU A 318 -13.47 -16.50 4.22
N LYS A 319 -13.03 -17.11 3.15
CA LYS A 319 -13.95 -17.61 2.12
C LYS A 319 -14.93 -18.65 2.66
N SER A 320 -14.53 -19.35 3.73
CA SER A 320 -15.32 -20.36 4.43
C SER A 320 -16.32 -19.80 5.45
N ASP A 321 -16.37 -18.48 5.67
CA ASP A 321 -17.28 -17.86 6.64
C ASP A 321 -18.74 -18.22 6.37
N THR A 322 -19.46 -18.59 7.41
CA THR A 322 -20.94 -18.58 7.40
C THR A 322 -21.46 -17.14 7.26
N PRO A 323 -22.74 -16.94 6.85
CA PRO A 323 -23.33 -15.61 6.80
C PRO A 323 -23.25 -14.86 8.15
N GLU A 324 -23.38 -15.57 9.25
CA GLU A 324 -23.31 -15.03 10.61
C GLU A 324 -21.90 -14.56 10.96
N GLU A 325 -20.89 -15.38 10.68
CA GLU A 325 -19.48 -15.04 10.87
C GLU A 325 -19.07 -13.86 9.99
N ARG A 326 -19.47 -13.88 8.72
CA ARG A 326 -19.25 -12.77 7.80
C ARG A 326 -19.86 -11.47 8.32
N ALA A 327 -21.07 -11.52 8.88
CA ALA A 327 -21.73 -10.35 9.47
C ALA A 327 -20.97 -9.81 10.68
N ILE A 328 -20.36 -10.67 11.49
CA ILE A 328 -19.51 -10.27 12.62
C ILE A 328 -18.26 -9.56 12.09
N ARG A 329 -17.55 -10.12 11.09
CA ARG A 329 -16.36 -9.51 10.50
C ARG A 329 -16.64 -8.13 9.90
N ILE A 330 -17.70 -8.01 9.10
CA ILE A 330 -18.12 -6.74 8.49
C ILE A 330 -18.43 -5.69 9.56
N ARG A 331 -19.12 -6.08 10.63
CA ARG A 331 -19.49 -5.15 11.72
C ARG A 331 -18.26 -4.67 12.46
N ASP A 332 -17.34 -5.57 12.82
CA ASP A 332 -16.10 -5.22 13.51
C ASP A 332 -15.24 -4.29 12.64
N HIS A 333 -15.02 -4.67 11.39
CA HIS A 333 -14.28 -3.86 10.43
C HIS A 333 -14.85 -2.45 10.29
N ASN A 334 -16.15 -2.34 10.00
CA ASN A 334 -16.78 -1.04 9.75
C ASN A 334 -16.83 -0.15 10.99
N SER A 335 -16.94 -0.73 12.19
CA SER A 335 -16.98 0.05 13.43
C SER A 335 -15.64 0.69 13.80
N ILE A 336 -14.54 0.23 13.20
CA ILE A 336 -13.19 0.69 13.52
C ILE A 336 -12.52 1.33 12.33
N TRP A 337 -12.51 0.65 11.19
CA TRP A 337 -11.74 0.99 9.99
C TRP A 337 -12.61 1.33 8.78
N GLY A 338 -13.92 1.29 8.90
CA GLY A 338 -14.79 1.82 7.86
C GLY A 338 -14.64 3.35 7.73
N PRO A 339 -15.17 3.95 6.66
CA PRO A 339 -15.10 5.40 6.43
C PRO A 339 -15.66 6.26 7.56
N PHE A 340 -16.56 5.68 8.36
CA PHE A 340 -17.16 6.28 9.56
C PHE A 340 -16.81 5.52 10.83
N GLY A 341 -15.73 4.73 10.76
CA GLY A 341 -15.21 4.00 11.91
C GLY A 341 -14.61 4.94 12.95
N ARG A 342 -14.33 4.41 14.12
CA ARG A 342 -13.87 5.24 15.24
C ARG A 342 -12.39 5.61 15.18
N ASN A 343 -11.54 4.87 14.47
CA ASN A 343 -10.09 5.12 14.40
C ASN A 343 -9.68 5.73 13.04
N LEU A 344 -10.03 5.10 11.93
CA LEU A 344 -9.56 5.50 10.61
C LEU A 344 -9.78 6.99 10.26
N PRO A 345 -10.95 7.62 10.55
CA PRO A 345 -11.09 9.05 10.28
C PRO A 345 -10.13 9.95 11.06
N GLU A 346 -9.70 9.53 12.25
CA GLU A 346 -8.72 10.28 13.06
C GLU A 346 -7.33 10.17 12.43
N ASP A 347 -6.92 8.98 11.95
CA ASP A 347 -5.65 8.78 11.22
C ASP A 347 -5.59 9.60 9.93
N LEU A 348 -6.68 9.57 9.16
CA LEU A 348 -6.81 10.38 7.93
C LEU A 348 -6.69 11.87 8.22
N LEU A 349 -7.29 12.36 9.32
CA LEU A 349 -7.20 13.75 9.73
C LEU A 349 -5.78 14.14 10.17
N GLY A 350 -5.09 13.25 10.88
CA GLY A 350 -3.69 13.46 11.29
C GLY A 350 -2.77 13.62 10.09
N THR A 351 -2.83 12.68 9.15
CA THR A 351 -2.04 12.70 7.91
C THR A 351 -2.36 13.93 7.05
N TYR A 352 -3.64 14.27 6.90
CA TYR A 352 -4.07 15.48 6.18
C TYR A 352 -3.52 16.76 6.83
N GLY A 353 -3.55 16.84 8.17
CA GLY A 353 -3.00 17.97 8.92
C GLY A 353 -1.48 18.13 8.71
N GLN A 354 -0.74 17.01 8.67
CA GLN A 354 0.69 17.04 8.32
C GLN A 354 0.91 17.55 6.90
N GLY A 355 0.14 17.05 5.93
CA GLY A 355 0.23 17.48 4.52
C GLY A 355 -0.04 18.96 4.33
N LEU A 356 -1.01 19.53 5.07
CA LEU A 356 -1.29 20.98 5.05
C LEU A 356 -0.15 21.81 5.66
N ALA A 357 0.45 21.32 6.74
CA ALA A 357 1.52 22.04 7.45
C ALA A 357 2.86 21.95 6.73
N LEU A 358 3.16 20.78 6.15
CA LEU A 358 4.39 20.50 5.41
C LEU A 358 4.13 20.66 3.89
N SER A 359 3.87 21.88 3.49
CA SER A 359 3.76 22.27 2.08
C SER A 359 5.13 22.70 1.51
N ASP A 360 5.20 22.91 0.20
CA ASP A 360 6.41 23.37 -0.51
C ASP A 360 7.01 24.67 0.06
N ARG A 361 6.22 25.41 0.84
CA ARG A 361 6.62 26.67 1.51
C ARG A 361 6.71 26.55 3.03
N THR A 362 6.87 25.33 3.55
CA THR A 362 6.98 25.16 5.00
C THR A 362 8.22 25.85 5.56
N ASP A 363 8.05 26.54 6.70
CA ASP A 363 9.18 27.10 7.49
C ASP A 363 9.61 26.12 8.60
N ALA A 364 9.17 24.86 8.55
CA ALA A 364 9.66 23.84 9.48
C ALA A 364 11.10 23.46 9.12
N PRO A 365 12.08 23.72 9.99
CA PRO A 365 13.48 23.49 9.69
C PRO A 365 13.89 22.02 9.86
N TYR A 366 13.10 21.26 10.58
CA TYR A 366 13.25 19.84 10.88
C TYR A 366 11.98 19.29 11.49
N ILE A 367 11.86 17.96 11.45
CA ILE A 367 10.85 17.18 12.15
C ILE A 367 11.58 16.23 13.10
N LEU A 368 11.01 15.99 14.27
CA LEU A 368 11.52 14.98 15.20
C LEU A 368 10.87 13.64 14.87
N GLN A 369 11.69 12.61 14.83
CA GLN A 369 11.28 11.26 14.55
C GLN A 369 11.93 10.32 15.54
N ALA A 370 11.35 10.02 16.55
CA ALA A 370 11.66 9.12 17.62
C ALA A 370 11.79 9.83 18.95
N ARG A 371 11.35 9.13 19.96
CA ARG A 371 11.33 9.64 21.33
C ARG A 371 12.54 9.14 22.12
N LEU A 372 12.81 7.88 22.04
CA LEU A 372 13.90 7.22 22.76
C LEU A 372 14.45 6.06 21.91
N GLU A 373 15.65 5.64 22.26
CA GLU A 373 16.23 4.42 21.75
C GLU A 373 15.64 3.22 22.47
N GLY A 374 14.70 2.55 21.84
CA GLY A 374 14.03 1.36 22.33
C GLY A 374 13.30 0.68 21.20
N ASN A 375 12.55 -0.35 21.53
CA ASN A 375 11.72 -1.11 20.59
C ASN A 375 10.24 -1.12 20.98
N LYS A 376 9.83 -0.32 21.94
CA LYS A 376 8.44 -0.19 22.33
C LYS A 376 7.63 0.54 21.26
N ILE A 377 6.34 0.32 21.25
CA ILE A 377 5.45 0.85 20.20
C ILE A 377 5.43 2.39 20.11
N HIS A 378 5.79 3.09 21.17
CA HIS A 378 5.88 4.55 21.22
C HIS A 378 7.30 5.10 21.01
N ASP A 379 8.27 4.24 20.72
CA ASP A 379 9.66 4.63 20.48
C ASP A 379 9.93 4.90 18.98
N GLU A 380 8.91 4.79 18.13
CA GLU A 380 8.93 5.12 16.70
C GLU A 380 9.99 4.32 15.92
N VAL A 381 10.31 3.11 16.39
CA VAL A 381 11.34 2.26 15.78
C VAL A 381 10.97 1.81 14.37
N GLY A 382 9.69 1.61 14.09
CA GLY A 382 9.21 1.26 12.76
C GLY A 382 9.50 2.36 11.74
N MET A 383 9.27 3.63 12.12
CA MET A 383 9.59 4.79 11.28
C MET A 383 11.09 4.90 11.00
N ARG A 384 11.96 4.74 12.02
CA ARG A 384 13.41 4.76 11.82
C ARG A 384 13.86 3.65 10.87
N HIS A 385 13.37 2.44 11.07
CA HIS A 385 13.68 1.30 10.23
C HIS A 385 13.25 1.50 8.76
N PHE A 386 12.08 2.11 8.55
CA PHE A 386 11.62 2.52 7.23
C PHE A 386 12.60 3.52 6.59
N LEU A 387 13.00 4.56 7.31
CA LEU A 387 13.91 5.60 6.78
C LEU A 387 15.34 5.10 6.58
N GLU A 388 15.82 4.15 7.36
CA GLU A 388 17.08 3.45 7.09
C GLU A 388 17.02 2.75 5.73
N ARG A 389 15.94 2.02 5.47
CA ARG A 389 15.75 1.37 4.18
C ARG A 389 15.56 2.36 3.03
N TRP A 390 14.83 3.43 3.27
CA TRP A 390 14.66 4.52 2.32
C TRP A 390 16.02 5.14 1.96
N GLN A 391 16.87 5.42 2.94
CA GLN A 391 18.22 5.96 2.76
C GLN A 391 19.08 5.03 1.92
N GLU A 392 19.04 3.73 2.19
CA GLU A 392 19.78 2.72 1.42
C GLU A 392 19.40 2.75 -0.07
N LEU A 393 18.12 2.86 -0.37
CA LEU A 393 17.62 2.77 -1.74
C LEU A 393 17.72 4.11 -2.49
N VAL A 394 17.33 5.21 -1.86
CA VAL A 394 17.36 6.54 -2.47
C VAL A 394 18.80 7.10 -2.47
N GLY A 395 19.62 6.72 -1.50
CA GLY A 395 20.99 7.19 -1.37
C GLY A 395 21.11 8.61 -0.80
N ARG A 396 20.08 9.08 -0.08
CA ARG A 396 20.05 10.40 0.56
C ARG A 396 19.90 10.24 2.08
N ASP A 397 20.55 11.11 2.85
CA ASP A 397 20.35 11.17 4.30
C ASP A 397 19.00 11.83 4.61
N PRO A 398 18.08 11.17 5.34
CA PRO A 398 16.78 11.77 5.67
C PRO A 398 16.90 13.06 6.50
N SER A 399 17.96 13.24 7.27
CA SER A 399 18.18 14.44 8.08
C SER A 399 18.80 15.60 7.31
N ASP A 400 19.45 15.34 6.18
CA ASP A 400 20.02 16.34 5.26
C ASP A 400 20.11 15.75 3.82
N PRO A 401 18.98 15.67 3.11
CA PRO A 401 18.89 15.00 1.81
C PRO A 401 19.71 15.68 0.70
N TYR A 402 20.24 16.86 0.97
CA TYR A 402 21.07 17.65 0.04
C TYR A 402 22.53 17.80 0.51
N HIS A 403 22.94 17.02 1.48
CA HIS A 403 24.33 17.00 1.91
C HIS A 403 25.23 16.72 0.68
N ASN A 404 26.21 17.59 0.41
CA ASN A 404 27.09 17.58 -0.77
C ASN A 404 26.48 17.99 -2.13
N GLN A 405 25.23 18.44 -2.20
CA GLN A 405 24.76 19.11 -3.41
C GLN A 405 24.86 20.65 -3.24
N PRO A 406 25.28 21.41 -4.27
CA PRO A 406 25.19 22.86 -4.20
C PRO A 406 23.72 23.24 -4.03
N ARG A 407 23.39 23.96 -2.97
CA ARG A 407 22.05 24.56 -2.82
C ARG A 407 21.80 25.39 -4.07
N ALA A 408 20.71 25.07 -4.80
CA ALA A 408 20.25 25.96 -5.84
C ALA A 408 20.05 27.33 -5.19
N ALA A 409 20.64 28.37 -5.79
CA ALA A 409 20.51 29.72 -5.29
C ALA A 409 19.01 30.10 -5.28
N GLU A 410 18.51 30.44 -4.12
CA GLU A 410 17.15 30.98 -3.90
C GLU A 410 16.96 32.30 -4.65
#